data_a1f68afa90ab392c20147dd97f9ef8ac
#
_entry.id   a1f68afa90ab392c20147dd97f9ef8ac
#
_cell.length_a   1.000
_cell.length_b   1.000
_cell.length_c   1.000
_cell.angle_alpha   90.00
_cell.angle_beta   90.00
_cell.angle_gamma   90.00
#
_symmetry.space_group_name_H-M   'P 1'
#
loop_
_entity.id
_entity.type
_entity.pdbx_description
1 polymer ?
#
loop_
_entity_poly.entity_id
_entity_poly.type
_entity_poly.pdbx_seq_one_letter_code
_entity_poly.pdbx_strand_id
1 'polypeptide(L)'
;MESYTRVSDDYGPRIHPTLNVPQFHNGVDFAAPKGTPIYSAYNGIVVAATYSSTMGNYVMIDHGDGLYTIYMHASKLYVKKDDVVTTGQKIAGVGTTGRSTGNHLHFSVRKNGEYVSPWDYIVK
;
A
#
# COMPACT_ATOMS: atom_id res chain seq x y z
N MET A 1 7.21 4.95 1.06
CA MET A 1 8.40 4.21 0.58
C MET A 1 9.25 5.16 -0.25
N GLU A 2 10.53 5.23 0.04
CA GLU A 2 11.44 6.14 -0.68
C GLU A 2 12.20 5.47 -1.81
N SER A 3 12.45 4.17 -1.71
CA SER A 3 13.24 3.42 -2.68
C SER A 3 12.37 2.47 -3.47
N TYR A 4 12.17 2.79 -4.74
CA TYR A 4 11.49 1.90 -5.66
C TYR A 4 12.13 2.04 -7.04
N THR A 5 12.08 0.96 -7.84
CA THR A 5 12.69 0.98 -9.18
C THR A 5 11.79 1.67 -10.21
N ARG A 6 10.48 1.53 -10.05
CA ARG A 6 9.51 2.15 -10.95
C ARG A 6 8.10 2.03 -10.38
N VAL A 7 7.18 2.83 -10.91
CA VAL A 7 5.76 2.62 -10.74
C VAL A 7 5.38 1.52 -11.74
N SER A 8 5.03 0.33 -11.23
CA SER A 8 4.70 -0.81 -12.10
C SER A 8 3.25 -0.78 -12.58
N ASP A 9 2.36 -0.12 -11.82
CA ASP A 9 0.97 0.05 -12.21
C ASP A 9 0.41 1.29 -11.52
N ASP A 10 -0.20 2.19 -12.27
CA ASP A 10 -0.69 3.46 -11.76
C ASP A 10 -2.16 3.36 -11.35
N TYR A 11 -2.61 4.36 -10.57
CA TYR A 11 -3.99 4.49 -10.15
C TYR A 11 -4.89 4.84 -11.34
N GLY A 12 -6.06 4.24 -11.38
CA GLY A 12 -7.09 4.59 -12.34
C GLY A 12 -7.58 3.42 -13.20
N PRO A 13 -8.35 3.71 -14.25
CA PRO A 13 -8.89 2.68 -15.13
C PRO A 13 -7.79 2.00 -15.94
N ARG A 14 -7.93 0.70 -16.15
CA ARG A 14 -7.00 -0.11 -16.94
C ARG A 14 -7.73 -1.31 -17.53
N ILE A 15 -7.06 -1.98 -18.48
CA ILE A 15 -7.53 -3.26 -19.02
C ILE A 15 -6.83 -4.38 -18.25
N HIS A 16 -7.60 -5.32 -17.70
CA HIS A 16 -7.04 -6.45 -16.99
C HIS A 16 -6.21 -7.31 -17.98
N PRO A 17 -4.93 -7.60 -17.65
CA PRO A 17 -4.02 -8.22 -18.61
C PRO A 17 -4.40 -9.64 -19.03
N THR A 18 -5.07 -10.42 -18.18
CA THR A 18 -5.48 -11.79 -18.50
C THR A 18 -6.91 -11.88 -19.00
N LEU A 19 -7.82 -11.13 -18.39
CA LEU A 19 -9.25 -11.19 -18.73
C LEU A 19 -9.63 -10.25 -19.86
N ASN A 20 -8.76 -9.32 -20.20
CA ASN A 20 -8.99 -8.32 -21.23
C ASN A 20 -10.31 -7.54 -21.03
N VAL A 21 -10.61 -7.21 -19.77
CA VAL A 21 -11.80 -6.43 -19.40
C VAL A 21 -11.36 -5.15 -18.69
N PRO A 22 -12.15 -4.07 -18.82
CA PRO A 22 -11.86 -2.82 -18.09
C PRO A 22 -11.87 -3.07 -16.57
N GLN A 23 -10.92 -2.44 -15.87
CA GLN A 23 -10.76 -2.56 -14.44
C GLN A 23 -10.24 -1.25 -13.87
N PHE A 24 -10.68 -0.89 -12.66
CA PHE A 24 -10.18 0.30 -11.98
C PHE A 24 -9.14 -0.12 -10.94
N HIS A 25 -7.94 0.43 -11.04
CA HIS A 25 -6.86 0.19 -10.09
C HIS A 25 -6.95 1.19 -8.93
N ASN A 26 -7.27 0.70 -7.73
CA ASN A 26 -7.53 1.52 -6.54
C ASN A 26 -6.28 1.94 -5.78
N GLY A 27 -5.12 1.90 -6.41
CA GLY A 27 -3.86 2.26 -5.77
C GLY A 27 -2.76 2.40 -6.79
N VAL A 28 -1.53 2.54 -6.30
CA VAL A 28 -0.32 2.60 -7.11
C VAL A 28 0.60 1.46 -6.70
N ASP A 29 1.15 0.75 -7.68
CA ASP A 29 2.13 -0.31 -7.44
C ASP A 29 3.53 0.22 -7.68
N PHE A 30 4.37 0.12 -6.65
CA PHE A 30 5.79 0.49 -6.71
C PHE A 30 6.63 -0.78 -6.73
N ALA A 31 7.33 -1.04 -7.84
CA ALA A 31 8.24 -2.18 -7.93
C ALA A 31 9.53 -1.89 -7.15
N ALA A 32 9.92 -2.83 -6.30
CA ALA A 32 11.14 -2.73 -5.49
C ALA A 32 11.58 -4.12 -5.06
N PRO A 33 12.88 -4.33 -4.74
CA PRO A 33 13.34 -5.62 -4.23
C PRO A 33 12.66 -6.01 -2.93
N LYS A 34 12.55 -7.32 -2.69
CA LYS A 34 12.02 -7.85 -1.44
C LYS A 34 12.81 -7.27 -0.24
N GLY A 35 12.08 -6.84 0.78
CA GLY A 35 12.66 -6.29 1.98
C GLY A 35 12.91 -4.80 1.95
N THR A 36 12.74 -4.13 0.80
CA THR A 36 12.86 -2.67 0.73
C THR A 36 11.93 -2.04 1.76
N PRO A 37 12.42 -1.12 2.60
CA PRO A 37 11.60 -0.53 3.66
C PRO A 37 10.39 0.22 3.11
N ILE A 38 9.26 0.03 3.77
CA ILE A 38 8.02 0.77 3.53
C ILE A 38 7.82 1.69 4.72
N TYR A 39 7.60 2.98 4.46
CA TYR A 39 7.46 4.01 5.49
C TYR A 39 6.03 4.53 5.54
N SER A 40 5.58 4.89 6.74
CA SER A 40 4.27 5.52 6.92
C SER A 40 4.25 6.89 6.23
N ALA A 41 3.20 7.14 5.43
CA ALA A 41 3.07 8.40 4.70
C ALA A 41 2.82 9.59 5.63
N TYR A 42 2.08 9.37 6.71
CA TYR A 42 1.71 10.42 7.68
C TYR A 42 1.66 9.84 9.08
N ASN A 43 1.55 10.73 10.08
CA ASN A 43 1.30 10.30 11.46
C ASN A 43 -0.07 9.61 11.55
N GLY A 44 -0.19 8.61 12.40
CA GLY A 44 -1.46 7.93 12.58
C GLY A 44 -1.41 6.77 13.55
N ILE A 45 -2.48 5.97 13.53
CA ILE A 45 -2.64 4.80 14.36
C ILE A 45 -2.90 3.60 13.45
N VAL A 46 -2.17 2.51 13.69
CA VAL A 46 -2.35 1.27 12.93
C VAL A 46 -3.68 0.64 13.32
N VAL A 47 -4.59 0.52 12.37
CA VAL A 47 -5.90 -0.11 12.60
C VAL A 47 -5.95 -1.56 12.12
N ALA A 48 -5.01 -1.96 11.27
CA ALA A 48 -4.84 -3.35 10.86
C ALA A 48 -3.38 -3.62 10.50
N ALA A 49 -2.84 -4.74 10.94
CA ALA A 49 -1.53 -5.23 10.58
C ALA A 49 -1.61 -6.75 10.64
N THR A 50 -1.96 -7.38 9.52
CA THR A 50 -2.30 -8.80 9.47
C THR A 50 -2.19 -9.33 8.05
N TYR A 51 -2.68 -10.53 7.82
CA TYR A 51 -2.63 -11.22 6.53
C TYR A 51 -4.03 -11.46 5.98
N SER A 52 -4.21 -11.23 4.70
CA SER A 52 -5.38 -11.70 3.95
C SER A 52 -4.92 -12.42 2.68
N SER A 53 -5.75 -13.31 2.16
CA SER A 53 -5.40 -14.07 0.94
C SER A 53 -5.26 -13.17 -0.29
N THR A 54 -5.91 -12.02 -0.30
CA THR A 54 -5.86 -11.06 -1.42
C THR A 54 -4.74 -10.05 -1.24
N MET A 55 -4.67 -9.41 -0.07
CA MET A 55 -3.74 -8.31 0.19
C MET A 55 -2.37 -8.79 0.70
N GLY A 56 -2.25 -10.07 1.07
CA GLY A 56 -1.06 -10.58 1.73
C GLY A 56 -0.89 -9.97 3.12
N ASN A 57 0.34 -9.84 3.56
CA ASN A 57 0.63 -9.07 4.77
C ASN A 57 0.40 -7.60 4.46
N TYR A 58 -0.48 -6.96 5.21
CA TYR A 58 -0.81 -5.56 4.96
C TYR A 58 -0.90 -4.75 6.25
N VAL A 59 -0.69 -3.44 6.09
CA VAL A 59 -0.86 -2.46 7.16
C VAL A 59 -1.86 -1.43 6.69
N MET A 60 -2.80 -1.08 7.57
CA MET A 60 -3.75 0.01 7.34
C MET A 60 -3.62 1.01 8.48
N ILE A 61 -3.46 2.28 8.14
CA ILE A 61 -3.21 3.36 9.10
C ILE A 61 -4.30 4.41 9.00
N ASP A 62 -4.87 4.76 10.16
CA ASP A 62 -5.84 5.85 10.30
C ASP A 62 -5.08 7.14 10.64
N HIS A 63 -5.18 8.13 9.76
CA HIS A 63 -4.50 9.43 9.92
C HIS A 63 -5.43 10.51 10.48
N GLY A 64 -6.69 10.17 10.76
CA GLY A 64 -7.72 11.13 11.17
C GLY A 64 -8.48 11.71 9.99
N ASP A 65 -9.60 12.35 10.27
CA ASP A 65 -10.46 13.03 9.29
C ASP A 65 -10.93 12.13 8.13
N GLY A 66 -11.06 10.83 8.39
CA GLY A 66 -11.49 9.86 7.38
C GLY A 66 -10.41 9.43 6.40
N LEU A 67 -9.16 9.80 6.65
CA LEU A 67 -8.03 9.47 5.78
C LEU A 67 -7.31 8.21 6.25
N TYR A 68 -7.19 7.22 5.37
CA TYR A 68 -6.48 5.96 5.61
C TYR A 68 -5.47 5.71 4.51
N THR A 69 -4.32 5.14 4.88
CA THR A 69 -3.36 4.60 3.91
C THR A 69 -3.23 3.10 4.11
N ILE A 70 -3.10 2.35 3.02
CA ILE A 70 -3.09 0.90 3.02
C ILE A 70 -1.88 0.42 2.22
N TYR A 71 -1.08 -0.46 2.84
CA TYR A 71 0.18 -0.97 2.32
C TYR A 71 0.09 -2.49 2.22
N MET A 72 0.13 -3.04 1.01
CA MET A 72 -0.18 -4.46 0.76
C MET A 72 1.03 -5.23 0.24
N HIS A 73 0.92 -6.56 0.31
CA HIS A 73 1.85 -7.54 -0.24
C HIS A 73 3.23 -7.53 0.43
N ALA A 74 3.29 -7.07 1.68
CA ALA A 74 4.55 -7.00 2.42
C ALA A 74 5.14 -8.40 2.71
N SER A 75 6.47 -8.47 2.75
CA SER A 75 7.17 -9.68 3.19
C SER A 75 7.20 -9.79 4.70
N LYS A 76 7.24 -8.64 5.39
CA LYS A 76 7.33 -8.57 6.85
C LYS A 76 6.67 -7.30 7.34
N LEU A 77 6.02 -7.39 8.51
CA LEU A 77 5.42 -6.24 9.21
C LEU A 77 6.25 -5.93 10.45
N TYR A 78 6.47 -4.63 10.70
CA TYR A 78 7.25 -4.14 11.86
C TYR A 78 6.38 -3.43 12.88
N VAL A 79 5.08 -3.34 12.63
CA VAL A 79 4.09 -2.71 13.51
C VAL A 79 2.92 -3.67 13.69
N LYS A 80 2.11 -3.38 14.70
CA LYS A 80 0.90 -4.15 14.99
C LYS A 80 -0.27 -3.21 15.22
N LYS A 81 -1.47 -3.76 15.22
CA LYS A 81 -2.70 -3.00 15.49
C LYS A 81 -2.56 -2.20 16.80
N ASP A 82 -3.05 -0.98 16.76
CA ASP A 82 -3.05 0.00 17.84
C ASP A 82 -1.70 0.72 18.04
N ASP A 83 -0.65 0.37 17.30
CA ASP A 83 0.60 1.13 17.35
C ASP A 83 0.39 2.54 16.81
N VAL A 84 1.00 3.52 17.48
CA VAL A 84 1.09 4.89 16.99
C VAL A 84 2.33 5.00 16.12
N VAL A 85 2.17 5.54 14.92
CA VAL A 85 3.27 5.71 13.97
C VAL A 85 3.41 7.18 13.58
N THR A 86 4.64 7.56 13.20
CA THR A 86 4.93 8.90 12.72
C THR A 86 5.30 8.86 11.24
N THR A 87 5.18 10.00 10.57
CA THR A 87 5.60 10.15 9.17
C THR A 87 7.03 9.65 8.99
N GLY A 88 7.26 8.79 8.01
CA GLY A 88 8.59 8.25 7.72
C GLY A 88 9.03 7.10 8.60
N GLN A 89 8.19 6.63 9.54
CA GLN A 89 8.51 5.46 10.34
C GLN A 89 8.42 4.19 9.50
N LYS A 90 9.42 3.31 9.61
CA LYS A 90 9.42 2.01 8.94
C LYS A 90 8.31 1.13 9.50
N ILE A 91 7.42 0.66 8.64
CA ILE A 91 6.26 -0.13 9.06
C ILE A 91 6.24 -1.54 8.46
N ALA A 92 6.90 -1.74 7.32
CA ALA A 92 6.89 -3.02 6.63
C ALA A 92 8.07 -3.13 5.66
N GLY A 93 8.22 -4.29 5.04
CA GLY A 93 9.15 -4.52 3.94
C GLY A 93 8.42 -5.01 2.71
N VAL A 94 8.88 -4.61 1.54
CA VAL A 94 8.30 -5.03 0.26
C VAL A 94 8.35 -6.54 0.09
N GLY A 95 7.32 -7.11 -0.51
CA GLY A 95 7.25 -8.54 -0.79
C GLY A 95 6.31 -8.84 -1.93
N THR A 96 5.87 -10.10 -1.96
CA THR A 96 4.94 -10.60 -2.98
C THR A 96 3.89 -11.52 -2.35
N THR A 97 3.53 -11.27 -1.08
CA THR A 97 2.53 -12.08 -0.37
C THR A 97 1.12 -11.74 -0.86
N GLY A 98 0.20 -12.69 -0.66
CA GLY A 98 -1.16 -12.56 -1.13
C GLY A 98 -1.26 -12.71 -2.64
N ARG A 99 -2.21 -12.02 -3.25
CA ARG A 99 -2.44 -12.07 -4.70
C ARG A 99 -1.50 -11.13 -5.43
N SER A 100 -0.26 -11.57 -5.60
CA SER A 100 0.79 -10.77 -6.22
C SER A 100 1.65 -11.65 -7.13
N THR A 101 2.15 -11.08 -8.24
CA THR A 101 2.99 -11.78 -9.21
C THR A 101 4.45 -11.32 -9.20
N GLY A 102 4.82 -10.40 -8.32
CA GLY A 102 6.20 -9.92 -8.20
C GLY A 102 6.36 -9.00 -7.01
N ASN A 103 7.61 -8.77 -6.60
CA ASN A 103 7.91 -7.91 -5.46
C ASN A 103 7.50 -6.47 -5.75
N HIS A 104 6.50 -5.99 -5.04
CA HIS A 104 6.03 -4.61 -5.16
C HIS A 104 5.24 -4.20 -3.92
N LEU A 105 5.10 -2.89 -3.73
CA LEU A 105 4.16 -2.31 -2.78
C LEU A 105 2.91 -1.88 -3.55
N HIS A 106 1.76 -2.39 -3.15
CA HIS A 106 0.48 -1.81 -3.56
C HIS A 106 0.06 -0.81 -2.50
N PHE A 107 0.01 0.46 -2.86
CA PHE A 107 -0.31 1.56 -1.96
C PHE A 107 -1.63 2.18 -2.35
N SER A 108 -2.58 2.20 -1.41
CA SER A 108 -3.90 2.81 -1.59
C SER A 108 -4.15 3.89 -0.57
N VAL A 109 -4.92 4.90 -0.97
CA VAL A 109 -5.41 5.95 -0.09
C VAL A 109 -6.94 5.91 -0.13
N ARG A 110 -7.55 5.91 1.06
CA ARG A 110 -9.01 5.96 1.20
C ARG A 110 -9.40 7.19 2.00
N LYS A 111 -10.30 7.98 1.46
CA LYS A 111 -10.80 9.21 2.09
C LYS A 111 -12.31 9.12 2.20
N ASN A 112 -12.83 9.22 3.44
CA ASN A 112 -14.27 9.16 3.73
C ASN A 112 -14.96 7.92 3.14
N GLY A 113 -14.27 6.76 3.21
CA GLY A 113 -14.79 5.49 2.74
C GLY A 113 -14.59 5.20 1.25
N GLU A 114 -14.00 6.13 0.50
CA GLU A 114 -13.76 5.97 -0.94
C GLU A 114 -12.28 5.98 -1.28
N TYR A 115 -11.87 5.12 -2.21
CA TYR A 115 -10.51 5.15 -2.74
C TYR A 115 -10.32 6.40 -3.59
N VAL A 116 -9.19 7.06 -3.39
CA VAL A 116 -8.81 8.29 -4.11
C VAL A 116 -7.40 8.13 -4.67
N SER A 117 -7.00 9.04 -5.57
CA SER A 117 -5.66 8.97 -6.15
C SER A 117 -4.59 9.18 -5.08
N PRO A 118 -3.66 8.20 -4.92
CA PRO A 118 -2.55 8.37 -3.98
C PRO A 118 -1.66 9.59 -4.29
N TRP A 119 -1.58 10.00 -5.56
CA TRP A 119 -0.76 11.13 -5.97
C TRP A 119 -1.20 12.47 -5.39
N ASP A 120 -2.45 12.56 -4.89
CA ASP A 120 -2.93 13.75 -4.18
C ASP A 120 -2.33 13.85 -2.76
N TYR A 121 -1.68 12.78 -2.28
CA TYR A 121 -1.21 12.66 -0.90
C TYR A 121 0.29 12.36 -0.79
N ILE A 122 0.91 11.87 -1.84
CA ILE A 122 2.35 11.55 -1.86
C ILE A 122 3.01 12.21 -3.08
N VAL A 123 4.33 12.41 -2.99
CA VAL A 123 5.11 12.98 -4.08
C VAL A 123 5.49 11.89 -5.08
N LYS A 124 5.29 12.19 -6.36
CA LYS A 124 5.54 11.27 -7.45
C LYS A 124 7.07 11.01 -7.70
#